data_d1d169b802cdf63636d00b915a02d16e
#
_entry.id   d1d169b802cdf63636d00b915a02d16e
#
_cell.length_a   1.000
_cell.length_b   1.000
_cell.length_c   1.000
_cell.angle_alpha   90.00
_cell.angle_beta   90.00
_cell.angle_gamma   90.00
#
_symmetry.space_group_name_H-M   'P 1'
#
loop_
_entity.id
_entity.type
_entity.pdbx_description
1 polymer ?
#
loop_
_entity_poly.entity_id
_entity_poly.type
_entity_poly.pdbx_seq_one_letter_code
_entity_poly.pdbx_strand_id
1 'polypeptide(L)'
;KTQSYGNTTFFVHAAAGSNHNDYGVGGGWYGYRTTAAFANLFADKSGATDQRALFSNLDNSVINDISNFDQGIHVRKYVNIRSDGGATSDIQRNFSDVDFPVFRLAEMYLIYAEAFLKGGAGADKTTALSYLNKIRYRAYGESYGTGDEGKLDDFDLKTIIDERGRELYWEGHRRTDLIRYGLLTTGTYLWPWKGGVASGTAVDEKY
;
A
#
# COMPACT_ATOMS: atom_id res chain seq x y z
N LYS A 1 5.51 23.79 -10.59
CA LYS A 1 5.54 22.94 -9.38
C LYS A 1 5.68 23.86 -8.15
N THR A 2 4.88 23.63 -7.12
CA THR A 2 4.95 24.44 -5.90
C THR A 2 5.90 23.74 -4.95
N GLN A 3 7.02 24.38 -4.63
CA GLN A 3 7.91 23.89 -3.57
C GLN A 3 7.20 24.08 -2.22
N SER A 4 6.81 22.97 -1.59
CA SER A 4 6.08 22.96 -0.34
C SER A 4 6.45 21.74 0.48
N TYR A 5 6.57 21.91 1.79
CA TYR A 5 6.75 20.82 2.75
C TYR A 5 5.47 20.00 2.99
N GLY A 6 4.34 20.43 2.46
CA GLY A 6 3.11 19.65 2.42
C GLY A 6 3.04 18.69 1.23
N ASN A 7 1.83 18.16 0.99
CA ASN A 7 1.52 17.29 -0.14
C ASN A 7 2.43 16.05 -0.22
N THR A 8 2.88 15.71 -1.43
CA THR A 8 3.73 14.55 -1.70
C THR A 8 5.11 14.64 -1.08
N THR A 9 5.65 15.85 -0.88
CA THR A 9 6.88 16.08 -0.10
C THR A 9 6.73 15.51 1.31
N PHE A 10 5.59 15.78 1.98
CA PHE A 10 5.31 15.22 3.30
C PHE A 10 5.26 13.68 3.27
N PHE A 11 4.61 13.08 2.28
CA PHE A 11 4.52 11.62 2.18
C PHE A 11 5.89 10.95 2.10
N VAL A 12 6.78 11.48 1.25
CA VAL A 12 8.09 10.86 1.02
C VAL A 12 9.00 11.08 2.24
N HIS A 13 9.09 12.30 2.74
CA HIS A 13 9.95 12.61 3.89
C HIS A 13 9.46 11.94 5.19
N ALA A 14 8.14 11.87 5.41
CA ALA A 14 7.58 11.24 6.61
C ALA A 14 7.75 9.71 6.60
N ALA A 15 7.82 9.09 5.42
CA ALA A 15 8.10 7.67 5.28
C ALA A 15 9.60 7.35 5.43
N ALA A 16 10.47 8.32 5.15
CA ALA A 16 11.91 8.18 5.22
C ALA A 16 12.43 8.39 6.65
N GLY A 17 13.49 7.70 6.99
CA GLY A 17 14.27 7.87 8.22
C GLY A 17 15.75 8.07 7.91
N SER A 18 16.62 7.38 8.63
CA SER A 18 18.07 7.34 8.37
C SER A 18 18.40 6.83 6.95
N ASN A 19 17.50 6.05 6.37
CA ASN A 19 17.55 5.54 5.00
C ASN A 19 16.99 6.51 3.95
N HIS A 20 16.96 7.81 4.21
CA HIS A 20 16.35 8.83 3.34
C HIS A 20 16.89 8.83 1.90
N ASN A 21 18.11 8.37 1.68
CA ASN A 21 18.68 8.23 0.35
C ASN A 21 17.91 7.23 -0.52
N ASP A 22 17.38 6.16 0.08
CA ASP A 22 16.55 5.16 -0.62
C ASP A 22 15.21 5.75 -1.10
N TYR A 23 14.81 6.87 -0.51
CA TYR A 23 13.61 7.62 -0.88
C TYR A 23 13.93 8.80 -1.83
N GLY A 24 15.19 9.07 -2.11
CA GLY A 24 15.60 10.17 -2.98
C GLY A 24 15.38 11.55 -2.36
N VAL A 25 15.41 11.67 -1.04
CA VAL A 25 15.22 12.94 -0.31
C VAL A 25 16.43 13.30 0.54
N GLY A 26 16.57 14.57 0.88
CA GLY A 26 17.72 15.12 1.61
C GLY A 26 17.72 14.82 3.11
N GLY A 27 16.60 14.32 3.65
CA GLY A 27 16.48 13.94 5.06
C GLY A 27 15.16 13.23 5.33
N GLY A 28 15.10 12.40 6.36
CA GLY A 28 13.92 11.71 6.80
C GLY A 28 13.26 12.40 8.01
N TRP A 29 11.92 12.32 8.10
CA TRP A 29 11.15 12.89 9.22
C TRP A 29 10.61 11.84 10.17
N TYR A 30 10.83 10.56 9.90
CA TYR A 30 10.54 9.45 10.81
C TYR A 30 9.09 9.43 11.31
N GLY A 31 8.10 9.37 10.42
CA GLY A 31 6.70 9.42 10.83
C GLY A 31 5.87 8.24 10.42
N TYR A 32 5.90 7.86 9.15
CA TYR A 32 4.97 6.92 8.57
C TYR A 32 5.50 5.51 8.52
N ARG A 33 4.78 4.61 9.17
CA ARG A 33 5.02 3.17 9.18
C ARG A 33 3.71 2.44 8.92
N THR A 34 3.78 1.23 8.43
CA THR A 34 2.62 0.35 8.36
C THR A 34 2.68 -0.72 9.45
N THR A 35 1.54 -1.32 9.74
CA THR A 35 1.46 -2.42 10.69
C THR A 35 1.84 -3.75 10.02
N ALA A 36 2.30 -4.70 10.82
CA ALA A 36 2.52 -6.08 10.35
C ALA A 36 1.24 -6.69 9.76
N ALA A 37 0.07 -6.36 10.32
CA ALA A 37 -1.22 -6.83 9.82
C ALA A 37 -1.47 -6.42 8.37
N PHE A 38 -1.15 -5.16 8.00
CA PHE A 38 -1.29 -4.73 6.61
C PHE A 38 -0.27 -5.44 5.70
N ALA A 39 0.98 -5.53 6.12
CA ALA A 39 2.02 -6.20 5.33
C ALA A 39 1.71 -7.70 5.10
N ASN A 40 0.94 -8.33 6.00
CA ASN A 40 0.48 -9.72 5.87
C ASN A 40 -0.55 -9.93 4.73
N LEU A 41 -1.05 -8.86 4.09
CA LEU A 41 -1.78 -8.99 2.82
C LEU A 41 -0.91 -9.55 1.70
N PHE A 42 0.39 -9.41 1.81
CA PHE A 42 1.36 -9.92 0.85
C PHE A 42 1.93 -11.24 1.37
N ALA A 43 1.82 -12.29 0.57
CA ALA A 43 2.39 -13.60 0.91
C ALA A 43 3.91 -13.50 1.02
N ASP A 44 4.53 -12.80 0.08
CA ASP A 44 5.95 -12.42 0.13
C ASP A 44 6.07 -10.90 0.35
N LYS A 45 6.62 -10.53 1.49
CA LYS A 45 6.82 -9.12 1.88
C LYS A 45 8.11 -8.51 1.34
N SER A 46 8.99 -9.32 0.75
CA SER A 46 10.26 -8.86 0.19
C SER A 46 10.10 -8.10 -1.12
N GLY A 47 8.96 -8.30 -1.81
CA GLY A 47 8.71 -7.77 -3.14
C GLY A 47 9.32 -8.61 -4.27
N ALA A 48 9.90 -9.77 -3.97
CA ALA A 48 10.46 -10.65 -5.00
C ALA A 48 9.37 -11.30 -5.85
N THR A 49 8.23 -11.64 -5.23
CA THR A 49 7.09 -12.26 -5.91
C THR A 49 6.06 -11.20 -6.32
N ASP A 50 5.48 -10.48 -5.36
CA ASP A 50 4.57 -9.36 -5.62
C ASP A 50 5.34 -8.04 -5.49
N GLN A 51 5.70 -7.44 -6.62
CA GLN A 51 6.51 -6.23 -6.70
C GLN A 51 5.86 -5.00 -6.05
N ARG A 52 4.59 -5.09 -5.63
CA ARG A 52 3.91 -4.05 -4.86
C ARG A 52 4.24 -4.10 -3.37
N ALA A 53 4.86 -5.16 -2.88
CA ALA A 53 5.36 -5.26 -1.51
C ALA A 53 6.59 -4.36 -1.30
N LEU A 54 6.39 -3.05 -1.34
CA LEU A 54 7.43 -2.04 -1.25
C LEU A 54 7.73 -1.71 0.22
N PHE A 55 8.22 -2.69 0.94
CA PHE A 55 8.50 -2.61 2.37
C PHE A 55 9.98 -2.66 2.69
N SER A 56 10.35 -2.09 3.82
CA SER A 56 11.67 -2.23 4.44
C SER A 56 11.52 -2.34 5.96
N ASN A 57 12.61 -2.67 6.66
CA ASN A 57 12.64 -2.87 8.12
C ASN A 57 11.74 -4.03 8.58
N LEU A 58 11.67 -5.10 7.79
CA LEU A 58 10.79 -6.24 8.07
C LEU A 58 11.18 -7.01 9.35
N ASP A 59 12.46 -7.04 9.68
CA ASP A 59 12.99 -7.73 10.87
C ASP A 59 12.60 -7.01 12.18
N ASN A 60 12.25 -5.73 12.10
CA ASN A 60 11.84 -4.91 13.25
C ASN A 60 10.37 -4.48 13.12
N SER A 61 9.50 -5.40 12.72
CA SER A 61 8.10 -5.12 12.37
C SER A 61 7.19 -4.78 13.57
N VAL A 62 7.62 -5.10 14.78
CA VAL A 62 6.85 -4.85 16.01
C VAL A 62 7.15 -3.46 16.55
N ILE A 63 6.10 -2.70 16.86
CA ILE A 63 6.20 -1.39 17.49
C ILE A 63 5.93 -1.54 18.99
N ASN A 64 6.97 -1.53 19.79
CA ASN A 64 6.89 -1.57 21.27
C ASN A 64 6.91 -0.16 21.86
N ASP A 65 7.58 0.76 21.20
CA ASP A 65 7.64 2.17 21.56
C ASP A 65 7.32 3.02 20.33
N ILE A 66 6.19 3.72 20.38
CA ILE A 66 5.72 4.56 19.26
C ILE A 66 6.68 5.73 18.96
N SER A 67 7.46 6.17 19.93
CA SER A 67 8.48 7.20 19.76
C SER A 67 9.76 6.71 19.10
N ASN A 68 9.97 5.40 19.07
CA ASN A 68 11.09 4.78 18.38
C ASN A 68 10.75 4.49 16.93
N PHE A 69 11.23 5.33 16.03
CA PHE A 69 10.94 5.25 14.59
C PHE A 69 11.68 4.12 13.87
N ASP A 70 12.66 3.48 14.50
CA ASP A 70 13.31 2.30 13.95
C ASP A 70 12.46 1.03 14.12
N GLN A 71 11.36 1.10 14.89
CA GLN A 71 10.38 0.03 15.03
C GLN A 71 9.21 0.20 14.03
N GLY A 72 8.74 -0.92 13.49
CA GLY A 72 7.65 -0.96 12.50
C GLY A 72 8.15 -1.06 11.06
N ILE A 73 7.23 -1.38 10.16
CA ILE A 73 7.51 -1.61 8.74
C ILE A 73 7.45 -0.28 7.99
N HIS A 74 8.53 0.06 7.32
CA HIS A 74 8.60 1.25 6.47
C HIS A 74 8.04 0.96 5.08
N VAL A 75 7.39 1.96 4.49
CA VAL A 75 6.74 1.85 3.18
C VAL A 75 7.50 2.70 2.15
N ARG A 76 7.89 2.08 1.04
CA ARG A 76 8.65 2.72 -0.05
C ARG A 76 7.82 2.91 -1.34
N LYS A 77 6.51 2.97 -1.23
CA LYS A 77 5.64 3.12 -2.40
C LYS A 77 5.87 4.43 -3.16
N TYR A 78 6.17 5.51 -2.44
CA TYR A 78 6.52 6.80 -3.03
C TYR A 78 7.97 7.12 -2.75
N VAL A 79 8.72 7.31 -3.83
CA VAL A 79 10.13 7.70 -3.79
C VAL A 79 10.36 8.85 -4.76
N ASN A 80 11.23 9.78 -4.38
CA ASN A 80 11.61 10.92 -5.20
C ASN A 80 12.84 10.57 -6.07
N ILE A 81 12.77 9.42 -6.74
CA ILE A 81 13.82 8.90 -7.61
C ILE A 81 13.25 8.77 -9.02
N ARG A 82 13.91 9.38 -9.98
CA ARG A 82 13.50 9.28 -11.37
C ARG A 82 13.91 7.92 -11.95
N SER A 83 13.03 7.32 -12.74
CA SER A 83 13.28 6.03 -13.40
C SER A 83 14.42 6.07 -14.43
N ASP A 84 14.72 7.26 -14.96
CA ASP A 84 15.81 7.47 -15.92
C ASP A 84 17.15 7.81 -15.23
N GLY A 85 17.21 7.81 -13.90
CA GLY A 85 18.39 8.17 -13.12
C GLY A 85 18.75 9.66 -13.14
N GLY A 86 17.90 10.51 -13.76
CA GLY A 86 18.11 11.94 -13.81
C GLY A 86 17.94 12.64 -12.47
N ALA A 87 18.43 13.87 -12.36
CA ALA A 87 18.26 14.69 -11.17
C ALA A 87 16.79 15.11 -10.99
N THR A 88 16.36 15.23 -9.74
CA THR A 88 15.07 15.83 -9.37
C THR A 88 15.09 17.34 -9.55
N SER A 89 13.92 17.98 -9.57
CA SER A 89 13.83 19.44 -9.78
C SER A 89 14.47 20.24 -8.65
N ASP A 90 14.51 19.70 -7.44
CA ASP A 90 15.24 20.26 -6.30
C ASP A 90 16.53 19.46 -6.06
N ILE A 91 17.68 20.06 -6.41
CA ILE A 91 19.01 19.45 -6.26
C ILE A 91 19.32 19.15 -4.78
N GLN A 92 18.81 19.95 -3.85
CA GLN A 92 18.97 19.74 -2.41
C GLN A 92 18.05 18.65 -1.87
N ARG A 93 17.08 18.20 -2.68
CA ARG A 93 16.13 17.15 -2.35
C ARG A 93 15.27 17.43 -1.09
N ASN A 94 14.98 18.71 -0.85
CA ASN A 94 14.08 19.16 0.22
C ASN A 94 12.61 19.01 -0.17
N PHE A 95 12.32 19.05 -1.49
CA PHE A 95 10.98 18.97 -2.05
C PHE A 95 10.88 17.77 -3.00
N SER A 96 9.71 17.14 -3.00
CA SER A 96 9.44 15.97 -3.84
C SER A 96 8.79 16.38 -5.16
N ASP A 97 9.20 15.72 -6.24
CA ASP A 97 8.57 15.79 -7.56
C ASP A 97 7.46 14.77 -7.78
N VAL A 98 7.18 13.95 -6.77
CA VAL A 98 6.17 12.88 -6.86
C VAL A 98 4.77 13.47 -6.98
N ASP A 99 4.01 12.97 -7.94
CA ASP A 99 2.58 13.28 -8.08
C ASP A 99 1.73 12.29 -7.28
N PHE A 100 0.60 12.76 -6.72
CA PHE A 100 -0.35 11.90 -6.04
C PHE A 100 -1.45 11.48 -7.03
N PRO A 101 -1.64 10.18 -7.28
CA PRO A 101 -2.69 9.72 -8.18
C PRO A 101 -4.06 9.86 -7.53
N VAL A 102 -4.92 10.70 -8.10
CA VAL A 102 -6.30 10.83 -7.65
C VAL A 102 -7.18 9.72 -8.24
N PHE A 103 -6.97 9.42 -9.52
CA PHE A 103 -7.63 8.34 -10.26
C PHE A 103 -6.62 7.60 -11.10
N ARG A 104 -6.75 6.26 -11.16
CA ARG A 104 -5.93 5.44 -12.05
C ARG A 104 -6.67 4.18 -12.50
N LEU A 105 -6.26 3.64 -13.64
CA LEU A 105 -6.94 2.56 -14.33
C LEU A 105 -7.11 1.29 -13.45
N ALA A 106 -6.15 1.00 -12.60
CA ALA A 106 -6.24 -0.16 -11.70
C ALA A 106 -7.44 -0.07 -10.75
N GLU A 107 -7.76 1.12 -10.26
CA GLU A 107 -8.96 1.34 -9.45
C GLU A 107 -10.22 1.04 -10.25
N MET A 108 -10.30 1.48 -11.50
CA MET A 108 -11.46 1.21 -12.38
C MET A 108 -11.65 -0.29 -12.62
N TYR A 109 -10.58 -1.04 -12.79
CA TYR A 109 -10.62 -2.49 -12.90
C TYR A 109 -11.18 -3.15 -11.64
N LEU A 110 -10.75 -2.69 -10.47
CA LEU A 110 -11.22 -3.20 -9.17
C LEU A 110 -12.68 -2.82 -8.91
N ILE A 111 -13.11 -1.61 -9.30
CA ILE A 111 -14.52 -1.17 -9.23
C ILE A 111 -15.39 -2.06 -10.12
N TYR A 112 -14.96 -2.37 -11.34
CA TYR A 112 -15.71 -3.24 -12.24
C TYR A 112 -15.93 -4.64 -11.64
N ALA A 113 -14.86 -5.23 -11.11
CA ALA A 113 -14.91 -6.55 -10.48
C ALA A 113 -15.80 -6.57 -9.22
N GLU A 114 -15.75 -5.52 -8.41
CA GLU A 114 -16.65 -5.36 -7.26
C GLU A 114 -18.11 -5.19 -7.71
N ALA A 115 -18.36 -4.39 -8.74
CA ALA A 115 -19.70 -4.17 -9.27
C ALA A 115 -20.31 -5.48 -9.78
N PHE A 116 -19.55 -6.33 -10.47
CA PHE A 116 -19.98 -7.64 -10.89
C PHE A 116 -20.48 -8.48 -9.69
N LEU A 117 -19.68 -8.59 -8.62
CA LEU A 117 -20.04 -9.37 -7.43
C LEU A 117 -21.28 -8.81 -6.70
N LYS A 118 -21.52 -7.50 -6.83
CA LYS A 118 -22.69 -6.83 -6.25
C LYS A 118 -23.92 -6.78 -7.17
N GLY A 119 -23.89 -7.49 -8.29
CA GLY A 119 -25.01 -7.59 -9.22
C GLY A 119 -25.19 -6.37 -10.13
N GLY A 120 -24.10 -5.64 -10.39
CA GLY A 120 -24.13 -4.49 -11.32
C GLY A 120 -24.52 -4.91 -12.73
N ALA A 121 -25.50 -4.23 -13.32
CA ALA A 121 -26.00 -4.51 -14.67
C ALA A 121 -24.89 -4.29 -15.72
N GLY A 122 -24.75 -5.23 -16.65
CA GLY A 122 -23.76 -5.17 -17.73
C GLY A 122 -22.34 -5.60 -17.37
N ALA A 123 -22.09 -5.98 -16.11
CA ALA A 123 -20.84 -6.59 -15.71
C ALA A 123 -20.88 -8.12 -15.88
N ASP A 124 -19.77 -8.72 -16.30
CA ASP A 124 -19.64 -10.17 -16.44
C ASP A 124 -18.37 -10.69 -15.77
N LYS A 125 -18.40 -11.98 -15.36
CA LYS A 125 -17.32 -12.63 -14.61
C LYS A 125 -16.01 -12.70 -15.39
N THR A 126 -16.08 -13.00 -16.68
CA THR A 126 -14.90 -13.18 -17.52
C THR A 126 -14.11 -11.89 -17.64
N THR A 127 -14.81 -10.79 -17.89
CA THR A 127 -14.21 -9.44 -17.96
C THR A 127 -13.66 -9.01 -16.60
N ALA A 128 -14.40 -9.24 -15.51
CA ALA A 128 -13.97 -8.92 -14.16
C ALA A 128 -12.68 -9.66 -13.79
N LEU A 129 -12.64 -10.96 -14.03
CA LEU A 129 -11.45 -11.79 -13.79
C LEU A 129 -10.27 -11.36 -14.67
N SER A 130 -10.53 -11.02 -15.94
CA SER A 130 -9.50 -10.49 -16.83
C SER A 130 -8.89 -9.19 -16.29
N TYR A 131 -9.71 -8.28 -15.77
CA TYR A 131 -9.22 -7.02 -15.18
C TYR A 131 -8.39 -7.22 -13.92
N LEU A 132 -8.82 -8.11 -13.02
CA LEU A 132 -8.04 -8.49 -11.84
C LEU A 132 -6.69 -9.10 -12.25
N ASN A 133 -6.72 -10.00 -13.22
CA ASN A 133 -5.49 -10.65 -13.70
C ASN A 133 -4.55 -9.69 -14.43
N LYS A 134 -5.04 -8.62 -15.06
CA LYS A 134 -4.17 -7.56 -15.62
C LYS A 134 -3.39 -6.82 -14.52
N ILE A 135 -4.03 -6.52 -13.38
CA ILE A 135 -3.37 -5.91 -12.24
C ILE A 135 -2.29 -6.86 -11.69
N ARG A 136 -2.67 -8.12 -11.50
CA ARG A 136 -1.78 -9.14 -10.94
C ARG A 136 -0.63 -9.49 -11.90
N TYR A 137 -0.88 -9.57 -13.19
CA TYR A 137 0.18 -9.74 -14.20
C TYR A 137 1.27 -8.68 -14.09
N ARG A 138 0.87 -7.41 -13.97
CA ARG A 138 1.83 -6.33 -13.77
C ARG A 138 2.57 -6.45 -12.43
N ALA A 139 1.85 -6.84 -11.36
CA ALA A 139 2.38 -6.90 -10.00
C ALA A 139 3.35 -8.06 -9.78
N TYR A 140 3.09 -9.19 -10.41
CA TYR A 140 3.87 -10.41 -10.23
C TYR A 140 4.95 -10.60 -11.30
N GLY A 141 4.88 -9.87 -12.42
CA GLY A 141 5.89 -9.97 -13.49
C GLY A 141 6.15 -11.41 -13.91
N GLU A 142 7.39 -11.86 -13.81
CA GLU A 142 7.81 -13.22 -14.16
C GLU A 142 7.22 -14.31 -13.26
N SER A 143 6.82 -13.97 -12.04
CA SER A 143 6.17 -14.90 -11.10
C SER A 143 4.69 -15.10 -11.41
N TYR A 144 4.10 -14.36 -12.36
CA TYR A 144 2.70 -14.50 -12.72
C TYR A 144 2.42 -15.83 -13.41
N GLY A 145 1.51 -16.63 -12.81
CA GLY A 145 1.10 -17.91 -13.37
C GLY A 145 2.08 -19.05 -13.15
N THR A 146 3.13 -18.86 -12.35
CA THR A 146 3.99 -19.95 -11.88
C THR A 146 3.36 -20.56 -10.62
N GLY A 147 2.87 -21.81 -10.72
CA GLY A 147 2.06 -22.40 -9.65
C GLY A 147 0.76 -21.62 -9.43
N ASP A 148 0.40 -21.38 -8.19
CA ASP A 148 -0.77 -20.60 -7.78
C ASP A 148 -0.46 -19.10 -7.66
N GLU A 149 0.76 -18.69 -7.99
CA GLU A 149 1.21 -17.32 -7.78
C GLU A 149 0.66 -16.37 -8.84
N GLY A 150 0.14 -15.27 -8.37
CA GLY A 150 -0.27 -14.14 -9.19
C GLY A 150 -1.60 -14.31 -9.91
N LYS A 151 -1.82 -15.42 -10.59
CA LYS A 151 -3.03 -15.63 -11.38
C LYS A 151 -4.23 -16.03 -10.51
N LEU A 152 -5.39 -15.47 -10.80
CA LEU A 152 -6.67 -15.87 -10.21
C LEU A 152 -7.50 -16.64 -11.25
N ASP A 153 -8.12 -17.72 -10.82
CA ASP A 153 -9.12 -18.48 -11.58
C ASP A 153 -10.55 -18.17 -11.12
N ASP A 154 -10.68 -17.63 -9.90
CA ASP A 154 -11.94 -17.13 -9.33
C ASP A 154 -11.68 -16.00 -8.33
N PHE A 155 -12.72 -15.31 -7.88
CA PHE A 155 -12.63 -14.23 -6.92
C PHE A 155 -13.96 -13.97 -6.20
N ASP A 156 -13.85 -13.44 -4.99
CA ASP A 156 -14.94 -13.04 -4.12
C ASP A 156 -14.74 -11.61 -3.58
N LEU A 157 -15.63 -11.13 -2.74
CA LEU A 157 -15.51 -9.80 -2.14
C LEU A 157 -14.27 -9.67 -1.24
N LYS A 158 -13.85 -10.78 -0.59
CA LYS A 158 -12.61 -10.79 0.19
C LYS A 158 -11.39 -10.63 -0.70
N THR A 159 -11.36 -11.33 -1.83
CA THR A 159 -10.31 -11.18 -2.84
C THR A 159 -10.20 -9.72 -3.31
N ILE A 160 -11.35 -9.07 -3.58
CA ILE A 160 -11.36 -7.67 -4.03
C ILE A 160 -10.82 -6.71 -2.97
N ILE A 161 -11.29 -6.81 -1.70
CA ILE A 161 -10.83 -5.88 -0.65
C ILE A 161 -9.34 -6.07 -0.34
N ASP A 162 -8.82 -7.29 -0.41
CA ASP A 162 -7.41 -7.58 -0.25
C ASP A 162 -6.60 -7.03 -1.43
N GLU A 163 -7.07 -7.22 -2.66
CA GLU A 163 -6.42 -6.70 -3.86
C GLU A 163 -6.42 -5.18 -3.89
N ARG A 164 -7.53 -4.52 -3.51
CA ARG A 164 -7.57 -3.07 -3.31
C ARG A 164 -6.56 -2.61 -2.26
N GLY A 165 -6.41 -3.37 -1.18
CA GLY A 165 -5.39 -3.12 -0.17
C GLY A 165 -3.98 -3.16 -0.75
N ARG A 166 -3.62 -4.23 -1.47
CA ARG A 166 -2.29 -4.38 -2.09
C ARG A 166 -2.01 -3.33 -3.17
N GLU A 167 -3.02 -3.02 -3.97
CA GLU A 167 -2.87 -2.14 -5.12
C GLU A 167 -2.89 -0.65 -4.74
N LEU A 168 -3.83 -0.25 -3.88
CA LEU A 168 -4.18 1.16 -3.65
C LEU A 168 -3.71 1.69 -2.28
N TYR A 169 -2.86 0.93 -1.57
CA TYR A 169 -2.39 1.45 -0.27
C TYR A 169 -1.62 2.77 -0.44
N TRP A 170 -1.76 3.65 0.55
CA TRP A 170 -1.22 4.99 0.54
C TRP A 170 -1.78 5.92 -0.56
N GLU A 171 -2.92 5.55 -1.16
CA GLU A 171 -3.64 6.39 -2.13
C GLU A 171 -4.97 6.94 -1.56
N GLY A 172 -5.17 6.89 -0.26
CA GLY A 172 -6.34 7.46 0.41
C GLY A 172 -7.59 6.58 0.41
N HIS A 173 -7.58 5.40 -0.22
CA HIS A 173 -8.77 4.57 -0.42
C HIS A 173 -9.11 3.67 0.77
N ARG A 174 -8.11 3.19 1.52
CA ARG A 174 -8.28 2.08 2.46
C ARG A 174 -9.37 2.27 3.51
N ARG A 175 -9.43 3.45 4.13
CA ARG A 175 -10.46 3.75 5.15
C ARG A 175 -11.86 3.69 4.56
N THR A 176 -12.08 4.30 3.41
CA THR A 176 -13.37 4.29 2.70
C THR A 176 -13.75 2.86 2.27
N ASP A 177 -12.80 2.09 1.79
CA ASP A 177 -13.03 0.69 1.42
C ASP A 177 -13.47 -0.14 2.64
N LEU A 178 -12.78 -0.03 3.76
CA LEU A 178 -13.16 -0.74 4.99
C LEU A 178 -14.56 -0.35 5.49
N ILE A 179 -14.94 0.93 5.38
CA ILE A 179 -16.30 1.39 5.69
C ILE A 179 -17.33 0.74 4.74
N ARG A 180 -17.11 0.80 3.43
CA ARG A 180 -18.01 0.24 2.42
C ARG A 180 -18.22 -1.26 2.54
N TYR A 181 -17.20 -1.98 3.03
CA TYR A 181 -17.24 -3.42 3.25
C TYR A 181 -17.74 -3.79 4.66
N GLY A 182 -18.08 -2.82 5.50
CA GLY A 182 -18.52 -3.05 6.88
C GLY A 182 -17.42 -3.61 7.79
N LEU A 183 -16.15 -3.38 7.43
CA LEU A 183 -14.99 -3.98 8.11
C LEU A 183 -14.25 -3.01 9.04
N LEU A 184 -14.58 -1.71 9.01
CA LEU A 184 -13.82 -0.71 9.76
C LEU A 184 -13.95 -0.88 11.28
N THR A 185 -15.09 -1.34 11.74
CA THR A 185 -15.44 -1.36 13.17
C THR A 185 -15.69 -2.77 13.73
N THR A 186 -15.53 -3.81 12.91
CA THR A 186 -15.88 -5.18 13.33
C THR A 186 -14.76 -5.89 14.10
N GLY A 187 -13.54 -5.42 14.03
CA GLY A 187 -12.39 -6.10 14.63
C GLY A 187 -12.04 -7.46 14.00
N THR A 188 -12.67 -7.82 12.88
CA THR A 188 -12.56 -9.16 12.30
C THR A 188 -11.62 -9.22 11.08
N TYR A 189 -11.12 -8.07 10.61
CA TYR A 189 -10.34 -7.99 9.39
C TYR A 189 -9.10 -7.12 9.59
N LEU A 190 -7.93 -7.76 9.62
CA LEU A 190 -6.60 -7.12 9.71
C LEU A 190 -6.46 -6.08 10.85
N TRP A 191 -7.05 -6.37 12.00
CA TRP A 191 -7.04 -5.49 13.15
C TRP A 191 -6.32 -6.10 14.34
N PRO A 192 -5.00 -6.05 14.45
CA PRO A 192 -4.39 -6.38 15.74
C PRO A 192 -4.61 -5.26 16.76
N TRP A 193 -4.41 -4.02 16.38
CA TRP A 193 -4.60 -2.82 17.21
C TRP A 193 -4.30 -1.58 16.37
N LYS A 194 -4.83 -0.43 16.75
CA LYS A 194 -4.65 0.83 16.03
C LYS A 194 -3.80 1.79 16.83
N GLY A 195 -2.75 2.31 16.17
CA GLY A 195 -2.02 3.47 16.65
C GLY A 195 -1.40 3.36 18.04
N GLY A 196 -1.25 2.15 18.55
CA GLY A 196 -0.64 1.90 19.83
C GLY A 196 0.60 1.04 19.72
N VAL A 197 1.05 0.55 20.84
CA VAL A 197 2.17 -0.38 20.96
C VAL A 197 1.69 -1.80 21.25
N ALA A 198 2.46 -2.79 20.84
CA ALA A 198 2.12 -4.21 21.02
C ALA A 198 1.92 -4.62 22.49
N SER A 199 2.43 -3.84 23.44
CA SER A 199 2.30 -4.08 24.87
C SER A 199 0.92 -3.77 25.48
N GLY A 200 -0.07 -3.44 24.67
CA GLY A 200 -1.45 -3.28 25.14
C GLY A 200 -1.83 -1.89 25.65
N THR A 201 -1.02 -0.87 25.39
CA THR A 201 -1.41 0.53 25.60
C THR A 201 -2.26 1.08 24.44
N ALA A 202 -2.44 0.33 23.40
CA ALA A 202 -3.40 0.59 22.35
C ALA A 202 -4.82 0.28 22.88
N VAL A 203 -5.69 1.24 22.70
CA VAL A 203 -6.94 1.34 23.44
C VAL A 203 -7.95 0.30 23.05
N ASP A 204 -7.91 -0.34 21.97
CA ASP A 204 -8.83 -1.42 21.62
C ASP A 204 -8.51 -1.99 20.23
N GLU A 205 -8.69 -3.28 20.09
CA GLU A 205 -8.71 -3.94 18.79
C GLU A 205 -9.99 -3.60 18.01
N LYS A 206 -10.97 -3.08 18.70
CA LYS A 206 -12.29 -2.70 18.17
C LYS A 206 -12.49 -1.21 18.30
N TYR A 207 -12.96 -0.61 17.25
CA TYR A 207 -13.46 0.76 17.27
C TYR A 207 -14.96 0.74 17.48
#